data_cb891b270fcd76d7a24c7fede0f705f6
#
_entry.id   cb891b270fcd76d7a24c7fede0f705f6
#
_cell.length_a   1.000
_cell.length_b   1.000
_cell.length_c   1.000
_cell.angle_alpha   90.00
_cell.angle_beta   90.00
_cell.angle_gamma   90.00
#
_symmetry.space_group_name_H-M   'P 1'
#
loop_
_entity.id
_entity.type
_entity.pdbx_description
1 polymer ?
#
loop_
_entity_poly.entity_id
_entity_poly.type
_entity_poly.pdbx_seq_one_letter_code
_entity_poly.pdbx_strand_id
1 'polypeptide(L)'
;VPSAKVGLPEVNLGLIPGAGGTIRLPRLVPVTEAISMITSGKPVSTTKANEIGLLDAIAHGVLIDAACDFAQTILDREVPKPLLLRDPVSVPSTDEWDDITVATKKKARGQAAPLAATSAIRTGIEEGPDAGLAFEREKFIELRDSDQSKALRHIFFAERSVAKLPELKGVAPNPL
;
A
#
# COMPACT_ATOMS: atom_id res chain seq x y z
N VAL A 1 16.21 5.98 4.23
CA VAL A 1 17.38 6.10 3.33
C VAL A 1 16.89 6.28 1.88
N PRO A 2 17.63 7.02 1.02
CA PRO A 2 17.20 7.37 -0.35
C PRO A 2 16.89 6.18 -1.26
N SER A 3 17.55 5.05 -1.07
CA SER A 3 17.36 3.83 -1.88
C SER A 3 16.17 2.96 -1.44
N ALA A 4 15.53 3.28 -0.33
CA ALA A 4 14.37 2.53 0.15
C ALA A 4 13.14 2.77 -0.74
N LYS A 5 12.19 1.85 -0.67
CA LYS A 5 10.89 1.95 -1.33
C LYS A 5 9.78 1.67 -0.32
N VAL A 6 8.64 2.33 -0.51
CA VAL A 6 7.47 2.23 0.38
C VAL A 6 6.25 1.83 -0.44
N GLY A 7 5.45 0.90 0.05
CA GLY A 7 4.25 0.45 -0.67
C GLY A 7 3.42 -0.56 0.10
N LEU A 8 2.26 -0.86 -0.43
CA LEU A 8 1.29 -1.85 0.05
C LEU A 8 1.05 -2.87 -1.08
N PRO A 9 1.84 -3.96 -1.16
CA PRO A 9 1.86 -4.87 -2.29
C PRO A 9 0.82 -6.00 -2.22
N GLU A 10 -0.11 -5.97 -1.27
CA GLU A 10 -1.03 -7.05 -0.95
C GLU A 10 -1.86 -7.52 -2.15
N VAL A 11 -2.21 -6.61 -3.08
CA VAL A 11 -2.99 -6.96 -4.29
C VAL A 11 -2.26 -7.93 -5.21
N ASN A 12 -0.91 -7.96 -5.16
CA ASN A 12 -0.12 -8.94 -5.91
C ASN A 12 -0.31 -10.38 -5.41
N LEU A 13 -0.85 -10.52 -4.19
CA LEU A 13 -1.22 -11.80 -3.57
C LEU A 13 -2.73 -12.06 -3.63
N GLY A 14 -3.48 -11.22 -4.37
CA GLY A 14 -4.93 -11.27 -4.41
C GLY A 14 -5.60 -10.88 -3.09
N LEU A 15 -4.92 -10.05 -2.28
CA LEU A 15 -5.38 -9.54 -0.98
C LEU A 15 -5.50 -8.01 -1.03
N ILE A 16 -6.14 -7.45 -0.03
CA ILE A 16 -6.04 -6.01 0.28
C ILE A 16 -5.25 -5.82 1.58
N PRO A 17 -4.74 -4.63 1.89
CA PRO A 17 -4.21 -4.32 3.21
C PRO A 17 -5.22 -4.70 4.29
N GLY A 18 -4.80 -5.45 5.30
CA GLY A 18 -5.70 -5.99 6.34
C GLY A 18 -5.44 -5.44 7.75
N ALA A 19 -4.61 -4.41 7.85
CA ALA A 19 -4.26 -3.74 9.10
C ALA A 19 -4.57 -2.22 9.07
N GLY A 20 -5.58 -1.82 8.32
CA GLY A 20 -6.03 -0.44 8.20
C GLY A 20 -5.23 0.39 7.17
N GLY A 21 -4.56 -0.27 6.23
CA GLY A 21 -3.80 0.43 5.19
C GLY A 21 -4.70 1.21 4.24
N THR A 22 -5.87 0.66 3.88
CA THR A 22 -6.85 1.33 3.02
C THR A 22 -7.49 2.55 3.70
N ILE A 23 -7.44 2.62 5.02
CA ILE A 23 -8.04 3.71 5.79
C ILE A 23 -7.01 4.79 6.17
N ARG A 24 -5.79 4.37 6.50
CA ARG A 24 -4.73 5.30 6.96
C ARG A 24 -4.05 6.02 5.81
N LEU A 25 -3.79 5.32 4.69
CA LEU A 25 -3.05 5.93 3.59
C LEU A 25 -3.76 7.16 2.98
N PRO A 26 -5.09 7.15 2.75
CA PRO A 26 -5.80 8.34 2.24
C PRO A 26 -5.83 9.54 3.21
N ARG A 27 -5.39 9.35 4.46
CA ARG A 27 -5.25 10.38 5.49
C ARG A 27 -3.84 10.96 5.57
N LEU A 28 -2.92 10.42 4.79
CA LEU A 28 -1.54 10.90 4.66
C LEU A 28 -1.27 11.50 3.30
N VAL A 29 -1.86 10.92 2.25
CA VAL A 29 -1.60 11.30 0.86
C VAL A 29 -2.92 11.54 0.12
N PRO A 30 -2.92 12.26 -1.03
CA PRO A 30 -4.10 12.39 -1.86
C PRO A 30 -4.74 11.03 -2.19
N VAL A 31 -6.08 10.97 -2.18
CA VAL A 31 -6.82 9.70 -2.35
C VAL A 31 -6.47 8.99 -3.66
N THR A 32 -6.24 9.74 -4.73
CA THR A 32 -5.81 9.19 -6.03
C THR A 32 -4.45 8.50 -5.96
N GLU A 33 -3.51 9.05 -5.20
CA GLU A 33 -2.20 8.42 -4.95
C GLU A 33 -2.37 7.17 -4.07
N ALA A 34 -3.18 7.25 -3.01
CA ALA A 34 -3.48 6.09 -2.15
C ALA A 34 -4.07 4.93 -2.95
N ILE A 35 -5.07 5.21 -3.80
CA ILE A 35 -5.68 4.21 -4.70
C ILE A 35 -4.64 3.64 -5.65
N SER A 36 -3.84 4.48 -6.30
CA SER A 36 -2.80 4.05 -7.22
C SER A 36 -1.79 3.11 -6.56
N MET A 37 -1.31 3.46 -5.38
CA MET A 37 -0.35 2.64 -4.62
C MET A 37 -0.96 1.29 -4.22
N ILE A 38 -2.14 1.29 -3.61
CA ILE A 38 -2.78 0.08 -3.10
C ILE A 38 -3.24 -0.83 -4.24
N THR A 39 -3.91 -0.29 -5.27
CA THR A 39 -4.47 -1.11 -6.35
C THR A 39 -3.43 -1.64 -7.33
N SER A 40 -2.28 -0.99 -7.46
CA SER A 40 -1.17 -1.48 -8.28
C SER A 40 -0.21 -2.39 -7.51
N GLY A 41 -0.15 -2.28 -6.20
CA GLY A 41 0.85 -2.97 -5.37
C GLY A 41 2.30 -2.57 -5.68
N LYS A 42 2.51 -1.48 -6.44
CA LYS A 42 3.85 -1.01 -6.80
C LYS A 42 4.39 -0.08 -5.73
N PRO A 43 5.59 -0.34 -5.22
CA PRO A 43 6.22 0.57 -4.27
C PRO A 43 6.68 1.86 -4.97
N VAL A 44 6.59 2.98 -4.25
CA VAL A 44 7.13 4.27 -4.67
C VAL A 44 8.52 4.51 -4.05
N SER A 45 9.33 5.36 -4.69
CA SER A 45 10.61 5.79 -4.12
C SER A 45 10.40 6.66 -2.87
N THR A 46 11.41 6.74 -2.01
CA THR A 46 11.37 7.64 -0.84
C THR A 46 11.21 9.10 -1.25
N THR A 47 11.78 9.52 -2.38
CA THR A 47 11.59 10.87 -2.92
C THR A 47 10.12 11.12 -3.22
N LYS A 48 9.48 10.23 -4.01
CA LYS A 48 8.04 10.35 -4.31
C LYS A 48 7.19 10.27 -3.04
N ALA A 49 7.53 9.37 -2.10
CA ALA A 49 6.81 9.23 -0.84
C ALA A 49 6.89 10.51 0.03
N ASN A 50 8.03 11.19 0.02
CA ASN A 50 8.18 12.48 0.71
C ASN A 50 7.40 13.60 0.00
N GLU A 51 7.47 13.67 -1.34
CA GLU A 51 6.73 14.66 -2.14
C GLU A 51 5.20 14.59 -1.93
N ILE A 52 4.65 13.38 -1.78
CA ILE A 52 3.20 13.19 -1.58
C ILE A 52 2.76 13.24 -0.11
N GLY A 53 3.69 13.48 0.84
CA GLY A 53 3.39 13.60 2.26
C GLY A 53 3.32 12.28 3.03
N LEU A 54 3.74 11.16 2.41
CA LEU A 54 3.77 9.85 3.09
C LEU A 54 4.95 9.74 4.08
N LEU A 55 6.05 10.43 3.83
CA LEU A 55 7.23 10.49 4.68
C LEU A 55 7.52 11.94 5.07
N ASP A 56 7.80 12.16 6.34
CA ASP A 56 8.17 13.48 6.87
C ASP A 56 9.63 13.84 6.53
N ALA A 57 10.52 12.84 6.44
CA ALA A 57 11.93 13.04 6.13
C ALA A 57 12.57 11.82 5.47
N ILE A 58 13.68 12.06 4.77
CA ILE A 58 14.54 11.02 4.19
C ILE A 58 15.89 11.07 4.91
N ALA A 59 16.23 10.02 5.65
CA ALA A 59 17.49 9.91 6.36
C ALA A 59 18.67 9.73 5.40
N HIS A 60 19.75 10.46 5.63
CA HIS A 60 21.02 10.34 4.95
C HIS A 60 22.12 9.95 5.95
N GLY A 61 23.16 9.28 5.48
CA GLY A 61 24.29 8.86 6.34
C GLY A 61 23.93 7.70 7.27
N VAL A 62 24.40 7.76 8.51
CA VAL A 62 24.14 6.75 9.53
C VAL A 62 22.69 6.88 10.00
N LEU A 63 21.91 5.82 9.82
CA LEU A 63 20.45 5.86 10.03
C LEU A 63 20.07 6.23 11.47
N ILE A 64 20.81 5.71 12.46
CA ILE A 64 20.51 5.96 13.88
C ILE A 64 20.73 7.44 14.24
N ASP A 65 21.81 8.03 13.75
CA ASP A 65 22.13 9.44 14.02
C ASP A 65 21.07 10.34 13.38
N ALA A 66 20.76 10.11 12.09
CA ALA A 66 19.72 10.86 11.39
C ALA A 66 18.34 10.70 12.03
N ALA A 67 18.02 9.54 12.61
CA ALA A 67 16.77 9.34 13.34
C ALA A 67 16.74 10.11 14.67
N CYS A 68 17.86 10.14 15.40
CA CYS A 68 18.00 10.92 16.63
C CYS A 68 17.89 12.42 16.34
N ASP A 69 18.58 12.91 15.31
CA ASP A 69 18.52 14.30 14.88
C ASP A 69 17.07 14.70 14.51
N PHE A 70 16.39 13.87 13.71
CA PHE A 70 14.99 14.11 13.37
C PHE A 70 14.10 14.12 14.61
N ALA A 71 14.26 13.14 15.52
CA ALA A 71 13.50 13.10 16.76
C ALA A 71 13.64 14.38 17.56
N GLN A 72 14.85 14.94 17.69
CA GLN A 72 15.07 16.23 18.38
C GLN A 72 14.30 17.39 17.73
N THR A 73 14.15 17.40 16.42
CA THR A 73 13.39 18.45 15.71
C THR A 73 11.90 18.45 16.00
N ILE A 74 11.36 17.35 16.53
CA ILE A 74 9.92 17.16 16.78
C ILE A 74 9.54 17.07 18.26
N LEU A 75 10.53 17.07 19.18
CA LEU A 75 10.29 16.92 20.62
C LEU A 75 9.33 17.98 21.17
N ASP A 76 9.46 19.22 20.72
CA ASP A 76 8.67 20.36 21.20
C ASP A 76 7.43 20.63 20.33
N ARG A 77 7.15 19.75 19.34
CA ARG A 77 5.96 19.92 18.50
C ARG A 77 4.72 19.38 19.20
N GLU A 78 3.59 19.99 18.92
CA GLU A 78 2.30 19.44 19.33
C GLU A 78 2.13 18.02 18.76
N VAL A 79 1.69 17.10 19.62
CA VAL A 79 1.42 15.71 19.21
C VAL A 79 0.26 15.72 18.20
N PRO A 80 0.49 15.25 16.97
CA PRO A 80 -0.56 15.26 15.97
C PRO A 80 -1.67 14.28 16.34
N LYS A 81 -2.91 14.59 15.91
CA LYS A 81 -4.05 13.67 16.08
C LYS A 81 -3.70 12.29 15.54
N PRO A 82 -4.14 11.21 16.21
CA PRO A 82 -4.07 9.86 15.67
C PRO A 82 -4.60 9.81 14.23
N LEU A 83 -3.96 9.05 13.37
CA LEU A 83 -4.24 9.07 11.93
C LEU A 83 -5.70 8.76 11.58
N LEU A 84 -6.33 7.84 12.34
CA LEU A 84 -7.76 7.52 12.16
C LEU A 84 -8.71 8.65 12.52
N LEU A 85 -8.25 9.66 13.29
CA LEU A 85 -9.04 10.83 13.68
C LEU A 85 -8.78 12.05 12.78
N ARG A 86 -7.96 11.90 11.74
CA ARG A 86 -7.72 12.94 10.73
C ARG A 86 -8.70 12.78 9.58
N ASP A 87 -9.04 13.89 8.94
CA ASP A 87 -9.78 13.86 7.69
C ASP A 87 -8.92 13.30 6.55
N PRO A 88 -9.52 12.71 5.51
CA PRO A 88 -8.82 12.38 4.27
C PRO A 88 -8.19 13.64 3.64
N VAL A 89 -7.02 13.48 3.00
CA VAL A 89 -6.32 14.61 2.34
C VAL A 89 -7.17 15.21 1.20
N SER A 90 -7.96 14.38 0.54
CA SER A 90 -8.93 14.79 -0.46
C SER A 90 -10.14 13.86 -0.45
N VAL A 91 -11.28 14.36 -0.91
CA VAL A 91 -12.51 13.55 -1.03
C VAL A 91 -12.97 13.64 -2.48
N PRO A 92 -12.92 12.54 -3.25
CA PRO A 92 -13.42 12.52 -4.61
C PRO A 92 -14.93 12.75 -4.67
N SER A 93 -15.38 13.46 -5.71
CA SER A 93 -16.80 13.54 -6.07
C SER A 93 -17.36 12.19 -6.53
N THR A 94 -18.67 12.10 -6.66
CA THR A 94 -19.33 10.87 -7.17
C THR A 94 -18.80 10.49 -8.55
N ASP A 95 -18.70 11.46 -9.46
CA ASP A 95 -18.23 11.23 -10.84
C ASP A 95 -16.76 10.75 -10.84
N GLU A 96 -15.92 11.34 -9.99
CA GLU A 96 -14.52 10.90 -9.84
C GLU A 96 -14.42 9.48 -9.28
N TRP A 97 -15.31 9.08 -8.35
CA TRP A 97 -15.36 7.70 -7.87
C TRP A 97 -15.74 6.70 -8.97
N ASP A 98 -16.65 7.08 -9.84
CA ASP A 98 -17.06 6.25 -10.97
C ASP A 98 -15.90 6.07 -11.95
N ASP A 99 -15.20 7.16 -12.31
CA ASP A 99 -14.01 7.13 -13.16
C ASP A 99 -12.88 6.27 -12.55
N ILE A 100 -12.62 6.44 -11.26
CA ILE A 100 -11.63 5.64 -10.51
C ILE A 100 -12.00 4.15 -10.58
N THR A 101 -13.27 3.83 -10.36
CA THR A 101 -13.76 2.43 -10.37
C THR A 101 -13.60 1.81 -11.75
N VAL A 102 -13.99 2.52 -12.81
CA VAL A 102 -13.83 2.08 -14.20
C VAL A 102 -12.36 1.88 -14.55
N ALA A 103 -11.51 2.84 -14.20
CA ALA A 103 -10.06 2.74 -14.45
C ALA A 103 -9.42 1.59 -13.69
N THR A 104 -9.80 1.38 -12.43
CA THR A 104 -9.32 0.26 -11.61
C THR A 104 -9.75 -1.07 -12.20
N LYS A 105 -11.01 -1.23 -12.58
CA LYS A 105 -11.54 -2.44 -13.22
C LYS A 105 -10.77 -2.80 -14.49
N LYS A 106 -10.50 -1.81 -15.33
CA LYS A 106 -9.71 -2.00 -16.58
C LYS A 106 -8.29 -2.49 -16.28
N LYS A 107 -7.62 -1.89 -15.29
CA LYS A 107 -6.24 -2.25 -14.90
C LYS A 107 -6.17 -3.58 -14.14
N ALA A 108 -7.18 -3.92 -13.37
CA ALA A 108 -7.24 -5.14 -12.56
C ALA A 108 -7.27 -6.43 -13.39
N ARG A 109 -7.68 -6.40 -14.66
CA ARG A 109 -7.69 -7.56 -15.57
C ARG A 109 -8.33 -8.81 -14.95
N GLY A 110 -9.46 -8.64 -14.26
CA GLY A 110 -10.18 -9.73 -13.59
C GLY A 110 -9.72 -10.06 -12.17
N GLN A 111 -8.71 -9.37 -11.64
CA GLN A 111 -8.38 -9.49 -10.22
C GLN A 111 -9.41 -8.77 -9.34
N ALA A 112 -9.86 -9.45 -8.29
CA ALA A 112 -10.87 -8.91 -7.36
C ALA A 112 -10.28 -7.90 -6.36
N ALA A 113 -9.04 -8.15 -5.90
CA ALA A 113 -8.42 -7.37 -4.84
C ALA A 113 -8.31 -5.86 -5.14
N PRO A 114 -7.93 -5.38 -6.34
CA PRO A 114 -7.87 -3.95 -6.61
C PRO A 114 -9.23 -3.24 -6.48
N LEU A 115 -10.32 -3.90 -6.89
CA LEU A 115 -11.67 -3.34 -6.75
C LEU A 115 -12.12 -3.31 -5.29
N ALA A 116 -11.87 -4.40 -4.54
CA ALA A 116 -12.16 -4.46 -3.11
C ALA A 116 -11.37 -3.38 -2.34
N ALA A 117 -10.11 -3.13 -2.70
CA ALA A 117 -9.30 -2.06 -2.11
C ALA A 117 -9.91 -0.67 -2.38
N THR A 118 -10.35 -0.41 -3.62
CA THR A 118 -11.01 0.86 -3.97
C THR A 118 -12.29 1.05 -3.16
N SER A 119 -13.11 0.00 -3.03
CA SER A 119 -14.34 0.04 -2.21
C SER A 119 -14.02 0.27 -0.72
N ALA A 120 -13.00 -0.39 -0.17
CA ALA A 120 -12.61 -0.18 1.23
C ALA A 120 -12.14 1.26 1.50
N ILE A 121 -11.37 1.84 0.57
CA ILE A 121 -10.96 3.25 0.65
C ILE A 121 -12.20 4.15 0.63
N ARG A 122 -13.11 3.92 -0.31
CA ARG A 122 -14.35 4.71 -0.45
C ARG A 122 -15.19 4.63 0.81
N THR A 123 -15.47 3.44 1.33
CA THR A 123 -16.22 3.26 2.59
C THR A 123 -15.56 4.00 3.75
N GLY A 124 -14.22 3.90 3.89
CA GLY A 124 -13.50 4.60 4.95
C GLY A 124 -13.49 6.12 4.84
N ILE A 125 -13.75 6.66 3.65
CA ILE A 125 -13.88 8.11 3.39
C ILE A 125 -15.32 8.57 3.61
N GLU A 126 -16.29 7.87 3.03
CA GLU A 126 -17.70 8.30 3.01
C GLU A 126 -18.43 7.95 4.32
N GLU A 127 -18.13 6.80 4.94
CA GLU A 127 -18.80 6.28 6.12
C GLU A 127 -17.98 6.38 7.41
N GLY A 128 -16.71 6.77 7.28
CA GLY A 128 -15.81 6.95 8.41
C GLY A 128 -14.87 5.78 8.66
N PRO A 129 -13.86 5.98 9.54
CA PRO A 129 -12.77 5.03 9.73
C PRO A 129 -13.21 3.67 10.29
N ASP A 130 -14.20 3.65 11.19
CA ASP A 130 -14.65 2.40 11.82
C ASP A 130 -15.39 1.50 10.80
N ALA A 131 -16.29 2.09 10.00
CA ALA A 131 -16.94 1.39 8.89
C ALA A 131 -15.92 0.88 7.87
N GLY A 132 -14.96 1.72 7.50
CA GLY A 132 -13.88 1.34 6.60
C GLY A 132 -13.03 0.19 7.12
N LEU A 133 -12.64 0.20 8.41
CA LEU A 133 -11.88 -0.89 9.04
C LEU A 133 -12.68 -2.20 9.09
N ALA A 134 -13.98 -2.13 9.37
CA ALA A 134 -14.85 -3.29 9.36
C ALA A 134 -14.95 -3.88 7.94
N PHE A 135 -15.19 -3.05 6.94
CA PHE A 135 -15.24 -3.46 5.54
C PHE A 135 -13.88 -4.02 5.04
N GLU A 136 -12.75 -3.36 5.37
CA GLU A 136 -11.41 -3.86 5.03
C GLU A 136 -11.22 -5.27 5.61
N ARG A 137 -11.58 -5.46 6.89
CA ARG A 137 -11.43 -6.76 7.56
C ARG A 137 -12.26 -7.85 6.91
N GLU A 138 -13.53 -7.56 6.60
CA GLU A 138 -14.43 -8.50 5.92
C GLU A 138 -13.84 -8.91 4.56
N LYS A 139 -13.49 -7.93 3.73
CA LYS A 139 -12.95 -8.17 2.38
C LYS A 139 -11.59 -8.83 2.39
N PHE A 140 -10.74 -8.52 3.36
CA PHE A 140 -9.47 -9.22 3.53
C PHE A 140 -9.69 -10.72 3.77
N ILE A 141 -10.64 -11.09 4.65
CA ILE A 141 -10.94 -12.50 4.96
C ILE A 141 -11.52 -13.21 3.73
N GLU A 142 -12.51 -12.58 3.06
CA GLU A 142 -13.12 -13.11 1.83
C GLU A 142 -12.06 -13.39 0.76
N LEU A 143 -11.21 -12.41 0.47
CA LEU A 143 -10.14 -12.54 -0.53
C LEU A 143 -9.09 -13.57 -0.14
N ARG A 144 -8.69 -13.64 1.13
CA ARG A 144 -7.71 -14.60 1.63
C ARG A 144 -8.14 -16.05 1.33
N ASP A 145 -9.42 -16.32 1.45
CA ASP A 145 -9.99 -17.65 1.28
C ASP A 145 -10.41 -17.94 -0.17
N SER A 146 -10.30 -16.95 -1.07
CA SER A 146 -10.58 -17.09 -2.50
C SER A 146 -9.54 -17.95 -3.23
N ASP A 147 -9.98 -18.64 -4.29
CA ASP A 147 -9.08 -19.43 -5.13
C ASP A 147 -8.08 -18.54 -5.89
N GLN A 148 -8.48 -17.31 -6.25
CA GLN A 148 -7.59 -16.34 -6.89
C GLN A 148 -6.40 -15.99 -5.98
N SER A 149 -6.65 -15.68 -4.70
CA SER A 149 -5.57 -15.39 -3.76
C SER A 149 -4.72 -16.63 -3.45
N LYS A 150 -5.32 -17.80 -3.31
CA LYS A 150 -4.57 -19.06 -3.14
C LYS A 150 -3.61 -19.29 -4.30
N ALA A 151 -4.08 -19.13 -5.54
CA ALA A 151 -3.26 -19.28 -6.74
C ALA A 151 -2.12 -18.26 -6.80
N LEU A 152 -2.42 -16.97 -6.57
CA LEU A 152 -1.41 -15.90 -6.58
C LEU A 152 -0.33 -16.10 -5.52
N ARG A 153 -0.72 -16.50 -4.31
CA ARG A 153 0.24 -16.85 -3.24
C ARG A 153 1.08 -18.06 -3.60
N HIS A 154 0.48 -19.08 -4.22
CA HIS A 154 1.22 -20.24 -4.68
C HIS A 154 2.30 -19.85 -5.69
N ILE A 155 1.96 -19.09 -6.72
CA ILE A 155 2.91 -18.60 -7.73
C ILE A 155 4.02 -17.77 -7.08
N PHE A 156 3.67 -16.85 -6.19
CA PHE A 156 4.64 -16.02 -5.48
C PHE A 156 5.71 -16.83 -4.71
N PHE A 157 5.30 -17.91 -4.04
CA PHE A 157 6.26 -18.79 -3.34
C PHE A 157 7.01 -19.72 -4.32
N ALA A 158 6.35 -20.21 -5.38
CA ALA A 158 6.98 -21.04 -6.39
C ALA A 158 8.11 -20.28 -7.11
N GLU A 159 7.88 -19.05 -7.55
CA GLU A 159 8.91 -18.20 -8.19
C GLU A 159 10.13 -17.98 -7.26
N ARG A 160 9.88 -17.73 -5.96
CA ARG A 160 10.96 -17.59 -5.00
C ARG A 160 11.72 -18.88 -4.73
N SER A 161 11.05 -20.02 -4.78
CA SER A 161 11.68 -21.33 -4.60
C SER A 161 12.57 -21.68 -5.78
N VAL A 162 12.09 -21.47 -7.01
CA VAL A 162 12.87 -21.70 -8.24
C VAL A 162 14.11 -20.82 -8.28
N ALA A 163 14.02 -19.56 -7.83
CA ALA A 163 15.17 -18.66 -7.77
C ALA A 163 16.26 -19.09 -6.74
N LYS A 164 15.97 -20.07 -5.88
CA LYS A 164 16.87 -20.53 -4.81
C LYS A 164 17.24 -22.01 -4.96
N LEU A 165 17.29 -22.53 -6.18
CA LEU A 165 17.73 -23.92 -6.41
C LEU A 165 19.14 -24.14 -5.89
N PRO A 166 19.33 -25.08 -4.93
CA PRO A 166 20.66 -25.32 -4.34
C PRO A 166 21.70 -25.73 -5.38
N GLU A 167 21.27 -26.44 -6.43
CA GLU A 167 22.07 -26.95 -7.54
C GLU A 167 22.66 -25.81 -8.40
N LEU A 168 22.03 -24.65 -8.40
CA LEU A 168 22.49 -23.47 -9.15
C LEU A 168 23.32 -22.49 -8.29
N LYS A 169 23.56 -22.83 -7.03
CA LYS A 169 24.33 -21.99 -6.14
C LYS A 169 25.78 -21.89 -6.62
N GLY A 170 26.20 -20.72 -7.09
CA GLY A 170 27.55 -20.47 -7.59
C GLY A 170 27.73 -20.70 -9.09
N VAL A 171 26.67 -21.07 -9.81
CA VAL A 171 26.69 -21.15 -11.28
C VAL A 171 26.44 -19.76 -11.86
N ALA A 172 27.41 -19.24 -12.62
CA ALA A 172 27.19 -17.99 -13.36
C ALA A 172 26.11 -18.21 -14.45
N PRO A 173 25.16 -17.25 -14.61
CA PRO A 173 24.20 -17.35 -15.70
C PRO A 173 24.93 -17.32 -17.05
N ASN A 174 24.57 -18.25 -17.96
CA ASN A 174 25.03 -18.14 -19.32
C ASN A 174 24.50 -16.85 -19.95
N PRO A 175 25.32 -15.99 -20.52
CA PRO A 175 24.84 -14.85 -21.29
C PRO A 175 24.02 -15.36 -22.47
N LEU A 176 22.78 -14.83 -22.60
CA LEU A 176 21.92 -15.02 -23.76
C LEU A 176 22.46 -14.23 -24.95
#